data_9b90b42f9211cbd11f3b2f4f7445d1a5
#
_entry.id   9b90b42f9211cbd11f3b2f4f7445d1a5
#
_cell.length_a   1.000
_cell.length_b   1.000
_cell.length_c   1.000
_cell.angle_alpha   90.00
_cell.angle_beta   90.00
_cell.angle_gamma   90.00
#
_symmetry.space_group_name_H-M   'P 1'
#
loop_
_entity.id
_entity.type
_entity.pdbx_description
1 polymer ?
#
loop_
_entity_poly.entity_id
_entity_poly.type
_entity_poly.pdbx_seq_one_letter_code
_entity_poly.pdbx_strand_id
1 'polypeptide(L)'
;MATLLKNLYSKEFIEKLSNGLQNSYKDFKKDEFKKAIFTNAWEDFELKQRMRHISKTLYQFLPFSYKEQIDILKKIKKDFKALEAMIFQDFVEVYGLNDFEVSMKALELFTIDSSSEFAIRQFIIKYEDKTINQMKIWAKSKNEHIRRLASEGIRPRLPWAVALPNFKKNPQKVFEIIELLKNDSSKYVQKSVANNLN
;
A
#
# COMPACT_ATOMS: atom_id res chain seq x y z
N MET A 1 25.18 -12.08 9.36
CA MET A 1 25.04 -10.76 8.71
C MET A 1 23.56 -10.45 8.60
N ALA A 2 23.12 -9.24 8.94
CA ALA A 2 21.72 -8.86 8.75
C ALA A 2 21.42 -8.82 7.23
N THR A 3 20.37 -9.49 6.80
CA THR A 3 19.93 -9.48 5.41
C THR A 3 19.42 -8.09 5.07
N LEU A 4 19.89 -7.48 3.97
CA LEU A 4 19.41 -6.18 3.51
C LEU A 4 17.92 -6.26 3.18
N LEU A 5 17.14 -5.27 3.60
CA LEU A 5 15.67 -5.24 3.38
C LEU A 5 15.29 -5.34 1.90
N LYS A 6 16.11 -4.82 0.99
CA LYS A 6 15.87 -4.94 -0.46
C LYS A 6 15.80 -6.39 -0.95
N ASN A 7 16.43 -7.33 -0.23
CA ASN A 7 16.43 -8.75 -0.59
C ASN A 7 15.09 -9.45 -0.30
N LEU A 8 14.12 -8.78 0.32
CA LEU A 8 12.74 -9.25 0.37
C LEU A 8 12.17 -9.47 -1.04
N TYR A 9 12.53 -8.62 -1.99
CA TYR A 9 12.15 -8.77 -3.40
C TYR A 9 13.20 -9.60 -4.15
N SER A 10 13.36 -10.86 -3.73
CA SER A 10 14.31 -11.81 -4.27
C SER A 10 13.82 -12.46 -5.58
N LYS A 11 14.66 -13.33 -6.18
CA LYS A 11 14.25 -14.14 -7.33
C LYS A 11 13.09 -15.08 -6.99
N GLU A 12 13.11 -15.66 -5.79
CA GLU A 12 12.05 -16.54 -5.27
C GLU A 12 10.73 -15.76 -5.08
N PHE A 13 10.80 -14.52 -4.58
CA PHE A 13 9.65 -13.64 -4.49
C PHE A 13 9.05 -13.36 -5.88
N ILE A 14 9.88 -13.01 -6.86
CA ILE A 14 9.41 -12.73 -8.24
C ILE A 14 8.86 -13.99 -8.90
N GLU A 15 9.45 -15.15 -8.65
CA GLU A 15 8.92 -16.44 -9.13
C GLU A 15 7.53 -16.72 -8.53
N LYS A 16 7.37 -16.58 -7.22
CA LYS A 16 6.10 -16.73 -6.51
C LYS A 16 5.03 -15.75 -7.06
N LEU A 17 5.41 -14.48 -7.23
CA LEU A 17 4.52 -13.44 -7.76
C LEU A 17 4.07 -13.77 -9.18
N SER A 18 4.99 -14.11 -10.07
CA SER A 18 4.70 -14.42 -11.47
C SER A 18 3.86 -15.70 -11.64
N ASN A 19 4.06 -16.71 -10.77
CA ASN A 19 3.21 -17.90 -10.73
C ASN A 19 1.77 -17.56 -10.32
N GLY A 20 1.59 -16.75 -9.26
CA GLY A 20 0.28 -16.30 -8.82
C GLY A 20 -0.45 -15.52 -9.90
N LEU A 21 0.26 -14.62 -10.60
CA LEU A 21 -0.29 -13.84 -11.71
C LEU A 21 -0.72 -14.74 -12.86
N GLN A 22 0.10 -15.69 -13.29
CA GLN A 22 -0.22 -16.62 -14.39
C GLN A 22 -1.43 -17.50 -14.06
N ASN A 23 -1.55 -17.95 -12.80
CA ASN A 23 -2.72 -18.70 -12.33
C ASN A 23 -4.00 -17.87 -12.32
N SER A 24 -3.89 -16.55 -12.11
CA SER A 24 -5.02 -15.63 -12.03
C SER A 24 -5.39 -14.98 -13.37
N TYR A 25 -4.45 -14.97 -14.30
CA TYR A 25 -4.57 -14.37 -15.65
C TYR A 25 -3.78 -15.23 -16.65
N LYS A 26 -4.47 -16.01 -17.47
CA LYS A 26 -3.87 -17.03 -18.35
C LYS A 26 -2.91 -16.46 -19.40
N ASP A 27 -3.20 -15.24 -19.89
CA ASP A 27 -2.38 -14.59 -20.92
C ASP A 27 -1.17 -13.85 -20.34
N PHE A 28 -0.91 -13.98 -19.02
CA PHE A 28 0.23 -13.36 -18.37
C PHE A 28 1.55 -13.94 -18.87
N LYS A 29 2.39 -13.08 -19.41
CA LYS A 29 3.68 -13.44 -20.01
C LYS A 29 4.77 -13.53 -18.93
N LYS A 30 4.74 -14.64 -18.18
CA LYS A 30 5.58 -14.87 -17.00
C LYS A 30 7.07 -14.64 -17.24
N ASP A 31 7.64 -15.23 -18.29
CA ASP A 31 9.08 -15.15 -18.52
C ASP A 31 9.52 -13.77 -19.01
N GLU A 32 8.70 -13.11 -19.83
CA GLU A 32 8.92 -11.73 -20.25
C GLU A 32 8.85 -10.79 -19.04
N PHE A 33 7.87 -10.98 -18.14
CA PHE A 33 7.76 -10.22 -16.91
C PHE A 33 9.01 -10.37 -16.02
N LYS A 34 9.47 -11.59 -15.76
CA LYS A 34 10.69 -11.83 -14.97
C LYS A 34 11.90 -11.16 -15.60
N LYS A 35 12.04 -11.25 -16.93
CA LYS A 35 13.12 -10.59 -17.67
C LYS A 35 13.05 -9.05 -17.55
N ALA A 36 11.85 -8.48 -17.57
CA ALA A 36 11.64 -7.04 -17.40
C ALA A 36 11.93 -6.55 -15.97
N ILE A 37 11.75 -7.41 -14.95
CA ILE A 37 12.13 -7.10 -13.56
C ILE A 37 13.65 -7.07 -13.40
N PHE A 38 14.36 -8.10 -13.84
CA PHE A 38 15.80 -8.25 -13.62
C PHE A 38 16.63 -7.53 -14.69
N THR A 39 16.51 -6.20 -14.71
CA THR A 39 17.34 -5.32 -15.55
C THR A 39 18.76 -5.20 -14.97
N ASN A 40 19.70 -4.64 -15.74
CA ASN A 40 21.07 -4.38 -15.27
C ASN A 40 21.11 -3.49 -14.02
N ALA A 41 20.12 -2.61 -13.83
CA ALA A 41 20.02 -1.72 -12.65
C ALA A 41 19.40 -2.39 -11.41
N TRP A 42 18.88 -3.62 -11.52
CA TRP A 42 18.13 -4.26 -10.41
C TRP A 42 18.92 -4.38 -9.11
N GLU A 43 20.21 -4.71 -9.19
CA GLU A 43 21.05 -4.88 -7.99
C GLU A 43 21.36 -3.56 -7.28
N ASP A 44 21.32 -2.43 -8.02
CA ASP A 44 21.54 -1.10 -7.47
C ASP A 44 20.28 -0.53 -6.78
N PHE A 45 19.12 -1.13 -7.02
CA PHE A 45 17.86 -0.67 -6.43
C PHE A 45 17.78 -0.99 -4.95
N GLU A 46 17.44 0.03 -4.15
CA GLU A 46 17.05 -0.13 -2.76
C GLU A 46 15.58 -0.61 -2.63
N LEU A 47 15.14 -0.99 -1.42
CA LEU A 47 13.85 -1.60 -1.15
C LEU A 47 12.68 -0.90 -1.87
N LYS A 48 12.53 0.41 -1.70
CA LYS A 48 11.42 1.16 -2.31
C LYS A 48 11.58 1.31 -3.83
N GLN A 49 12.79 1.33 -4.33
CA GLN A 49 13.04 1.36 -5.77
C GLN A 49 12.68 0.01 -6.41
N ARG A 50 13.02 -1.11 -5.77
CA ARG A 50 12.59 -2.46 -6.22
C ARG A 50 11.06 -2.57 -6.19
N MET A 51 10.41 -2.16 -5.10
CA MET A 51 8.96 -2.13 -4.97
C MET A 51 8.31 -1.35 -6.12
N ARG A 52 8.76 -0.11 -6.36
CA ARG A 52 8.25 0.76 -7.42
C ARG A 52 8.52 0.20 -8.82
N HIS A 53 9.66 -0.41 -9.03
CA HIS A 53 9.98 -1.06 -10.30
C HIS A 53 9.06 -2.24 -10.58
N ILE A 54 8.81 -3.10 -9.58
CA ILE A 54 7.86 -4.21 -9.67
C ILE A 54 6.46 -3.68 -10.00
N SER A 55 5.97 -2.66 -9.30
CA SER A 55 4.65 -2.06 -9.55
C SER A 55 4.52 -1.51 -10.97
N LYS A 56 5.55 -0.84 -11.48
CA LYS A 56 5.57 -0.33 -12.85
C LYS A 56 5.61 -1.44 -13.90
N THR A 57 6.37 -2.48 -13.65
CA THR A 57 6.43 -3.65 -14.54
C THR A 57 5.11 -4.41 -14.54
N LEU A 58 4.47 -4.60 -13.38
CA LEU A 58 3.13 -5.20 -13.28
C LEU A 58 2.12 -4.49 -14.19
N TYR A 59 2.11 -3.16 -14.18
CA TYR A 59 1.19 -2.39 -15.03
C TYR A 59 1.38 -2.67 -16.52
N GLN A 60 2.59 -2.90 -16.98
CA GLN A 60 2.90 -3.18 -18.38
C GLN A 60 2.45 -4.58 -18.82
N PHE A 61 2.40 -5.54 -17.89
CA PHE A 61 2.08 -6.94 -18.15
C PHE A 61 0.67 -7.35 -17.74
N LEU A 62 -0.01 -6.54 -16.95
CA LEU A 62 -1.41 -6.71 -16.64
C LEU A 62 -2.24 -5.99 -17.71
N PRO A 63 -3.31 -6.64 -18.21
CA PRO A 63 -4.08 -6.06 -19.30
C PRO A 63 -5.04 -4.98 -18.80
N PHE A 64 -5.53 -4.18 -19.74
CA PHE A 64 -6.81 -3.48 -19.70
C PHE A 64 -6.96 -2.38 -18.65
N SER A 65 -8.18 -2.27 -18.11
CA SER A 65 -8.54 -1.23 -17.18
C SER A 65 -7.91 -1.45 -15.80
N TYR A 66 -7.65 -0.35 -15.10
CA TYR A 66 -7.14 -0.37 -13.71
C TYR A 66 -7.99 -1.27 -12.79
N LYS A 67 -9.32 -1.29 -12.96
CA LYS A 67 -10.21 -2.13 -12.16
C LYS A 67 -9.91 -3.63 -12.35
N GLU A 68 -9.70 -4.08 -13.58
CA GLU A 68 -9.38 -5.48 -13.87
C GLU A 68 -8.00 -5.87 -13.32
N GLN A 69 -7.02 -4.96 -13.43
CA GLN A 69 -5.70 -5.14 -12.81
C GLN A 69 -5.82 -5.34 -11.31
N ILE A 70 -6.58 -4.48 -10.62
CA ILE A 70 -6.84 -4.61 -9.18
C ILE A 70 -7.55 -5.92 -8.85
N ASP A 71 -8.49 -6.39 -9.65
CA ASP A 71 -9.19 -7.64 -9.40
C ASP A 71 -8.27 -8.87 -9.56
N ILE A 72 -7.28 -8.81 -10.44
CA ILE A 72 -6.21 -9.82 -10.53
C ILE A 72 -5.32 -9.77 -9.27
N LEU A 73 -4.85 -8.58 -8.88
CA LEU A 73 -3.98 -8.42 -7.72
C LEU A 73 -4.66 -8.86 -6.41
N LYS A 74 -5.97 -8.63 -6.25
CA LYS A 74 -6.74 -9.13 -5.09
C LYS A 74 -6.71 -10.65 -4.97
N LYS A 75 -6.75 -11.38 -6.08
CA LYS A 75 -6.75 -12.86 -6.07
C LYS A 75 -5.46 -13.43 -5.51
N ILE A 76 -4.32 -12.78 -5.80
CA ILE A 76 -3.00 -13.26 -5.40
C ILE A 76 -2.52 -12.69 -4.05
N LYS A 77 -3.10 -11.58 -3.58
CA LYS A 77 -2.66 -10.88 -2.36
C LYS A 77 -2.54 -11.79 -1.13
N LYS A 78 -3.42 -12.78 -0.99
CA LYS A 78 -3.46 -13.71 0.16
C LYS A 78 -2.15 -14.47 0.38
N ASP A 79 -1.36 -14.63 -0.67
CA ASP A 79 -0.09 -15.38 -0.64
C ASP A 79 1.10 -14.50 -0.18
N PHE A 80 0.88 -13.19 0.04
CA PHE A 80 1.90 -12.21 0.38
C PHE A 80 1.54 -11.45 1.65
N LYS A 81 2.52 -11.19 2.54
CA LYS A 81 2.31 -10.55 3.84
C LYS A 81 3.41 -9.53 4.15
N ALA A 82 3.17 -8.73 5.18
CA ALA A 82 4.11 -7.75 5.72
C ALA A 82 4.71 -6.83 4.62
N LEU A 83 6.01 -6.57 4.66
CA LEU A 83 6.68 -5.64 3.74
C LEU A 83 6.69 -6.13 2.29
N GLU A 84 6.73 -7.44 2.05
CA GLU A 84 6.73 -7.98 0.68
C GLU A 84 5.42 -7.68 -0.07
N ALA A 85 4.30 -7.62 0.66
CA ALA A 85 2.99 -7.32 0.09
C ALA A 85 2.81 -5.84 -0.29
N MET A 86 3.73 -4.95 0.10
CA MET A 86 3.58 -3.51 -0.16
C MET A 86 3.62 -3.14 -1.65
N ILE A 87 4.03 -4.05 -2.52
CA ILE A 87 3.91 -3.85 -3.98
C ILE A 87 2.46 -3.62 -4.43
N PHE A 88 1.48 -4.24 -3.78
CA PHE A 88 0.07 -4.07 -4.13
C PHE A 88 -0.43 -2.67 -3.80
N GLN A 89 -0.04 -2.13 -2.64
CA GLN A 89 -0.37 -0.78 -2.25
C GLN A 89 0.38 0.25 -3.09
N ASP A 90 1.66 0.00 -3.42
CA ASP A 90 2.44 0.86 -4.30
C ASP A 90 1.84 0.91 -5.72
N PHE A 91 1.30 -0.20 -6.21
CA PHE A 91 0.57 -0.23 -7.47
C PHE A 91 -0.66 0.71 -7.44
N VAL A 92 -1.43 0.69 -6.35
CA VAL A 92 -2.57 1.60 -6.16
C VAL A 92 -2.11 3.05 -6.04
N GLU A 93 -1.00 3.32 -5.35
CA GLU A 93 -0.41 4.66 -5.24
C GLU A 93 -0.11 5.26 -6.62
N VAL A 94 0.47 4.45 -7.52
CA VAL A 94 0.93 4.93 -8.84
C VAL A 94 -0.21 5.07 -9.84
N TYR A 95 -1.12 4.10 -9.89
CA TYR A 95 -2.08 3.99 -10.98
C TYR A 95 -3.54 4.24 -10.58
N GLY A 96 -3.83 4.29 -9.27
CA GLY A 96 -5.19 4.35 -8.75
C GLY A 96 -5.77 5.73 -8.53
N LEU A 97 -4.99 6.81 -8.69
CA LEU A 97 -5.42 8.17 -8.32
C LEU A 97 -6.63 8.70 -9.11
N ASN A 98 -6.93 8.12 -10.27
CA ASN A 98 -8.09 8.54 -11.08
C ASN A 98 -9.35 7.68 -10.84
N ASP A 99 -9.23 6.62 -10.05
CA ASP A 99 -10.37 5.77 -9.65
C ASP A 99 -10.38 5.61 -8.12
N PHE A 100 -10.92 6.61 -7.46
CA PHE A 100 -10.94 6.69 -6.00
C PHE A 100 -11.64 5.50 -5.36
N GLU A 101 -12.82 5.11 -5.85
CA GLU A 101 -13.66 4.10 -5.22
C GLU A 101 -13.02 2.69 -5.31
N VAL A 102 -12.47 2.34 -6.48
CA VAL A 102 -11.74 1.06 -6.65
C VAL A 102 -10.49 1.05 -5.78
N SER A 103 -9.79 2.19 -5.71
CA SER A 103 -8.56 2.33 -4.93
C SER A 103 -8.79 2.23 -3.43
N MET A 104 -9.83 2.86 -2.88
CA MET A 104 -10.13 2.76 -1.44
C MET A 104 -10.46 1.31 -1.04
N LYS A 105 -11.27 0.60 -1.83
CA LYS A 105 -11.56 -0.82 -1.61
C LYS A 105 -10.31 -1.70 -1.73
N ALA A 106 -9.41 -1.37 -2.65
CA ALA A 106 -8.15 -2.09 -2.80
C ALA A 106 -7.21 -1.85 -1.61
N LEU A 107 -7.02 -0.59 -1.19
CA LEU A 107 -6.17 -0.24 -0.04
C LEU A 107 -6.70 -0.83 1.27
N GLU A 108 -8.02 -0.87 1.46
CA GLU A 108 -8.66 -1.51 2.60
C GLU A 108 -8.34 -3.01 2.66
N LEU A 109 -8.44 -3.72 1.54
CA LEU A 109 -8.10 -5.14 1.48
C LEU A 109 -6.59 -5.36 1.64
N PHE A 110 -5.77 -4.58 0.94
CA PHE A 110 -4.33 -4.76 0.90
C PHE A 110 -3.64 -4.39 2.21
N THR A 111 -4.26 -3.57 3.08
CA THR A 111 -3.70 -3.24 4.38
C THR A 111 -3.74 -4.41 5.38
N ILE A 112 -4.65 -5.39 5.17
CA ILE A 112 -4.73 -6.58 6.01
C ILE A 112 -3.45 -7.40 5.84
N ASP A 113 -2.78 -7.72 6.94
CA ASP A 113 -1.47 -8.39 7.00
C ASP A 113 -0.29 -7.61 6.36
N SER A 114 -0.48 -6.32 6.07
CA SER A 114 0.54 -5.42 5.50
C SER A 114 0.27 -3.97 5.94
N SER A 115 0.52 -2.96 5.10
CA SER A 115 0.12 -1.59 5.38
C SER A 115 -0.05 -0.74 4.11
N SER A 116 -1.18 -0.02 4.04
CA SER A 116 -1.47 0.95 2.97
C SER A 116 -1.11 2.40 3.32
N GLU A 117 -0.38 2.61 4.42
CA GLU A 117 -0.08 3.94 4.98
C GLU A 117 0.69 4.86 4.03
N PHE A 118 1.51 4.32 3.14
CA PHE A 118 2.23 5.14 2.16
C PHE A 118 1.31 5.56 1.02
N ALA A 119 0.59 4.61 0.45
CA ALA A 119 -0.24 4.82 -0.73
C ALA A 119 -1.40 5.79 -0.48
N ILE A 120 -2.04 5.71 0.68
CA ILE A 120 -3.18 6.58 1.01
C ILE A 120 -2.83 8.07 1.00
N ARG A 121 -1.56 8.43 1.21
CA ARG A 121 -1.13 9.83 1.32
C ARG A 121 -1.29 10.59 0.00
N GLN A 122 -1.10 9.93 -1.14
CA GLN A 122 -1.35 10.57 -2.44
C GLN A 122 -2.84 10.89 -2.63
N PHE A 123 -3.73 10.05 -2.09
CA PHE A 123 -5.17 10.32 -2.09
C PHE A 123 -5.55 11.45 -1.13
N ILE A 124 -4.89 11.56 0.03
CA ILE A 124 -5.08 12.70 0.93
C ILE A 124 -4.65 13.99 0.24
N ILE A 125 -3.51 13.99 -0.45
CA ILE A 125 -3.00 15.18 -1.14
C ILE A 125 -3.98 15.62 -2.26
N LYS A 126 -4.51 14.66 -3.03
CA LYS A 126 -5.37 14.94 -4.19
C LYS A 126 -6.85 15.16 -3.83
N TYR A 127 -7.34 14.41 -2.83
CA TYR A 127 -8.77 14.34 -2.47
C TYR A 127 -8.96 14.41 -0.96
N GLU A 128 -8.40 15.44 -0.29
CA GLU A 128 -8.29 15.53 1.16
C GLU A 128 -9.59 15.18 1.88
N ASP A 129 -10.68 15.93 1.64
CA ASP A 129 -11.94 15.73 2.35
C ASP A 129 -12.56 14.34 2.10
N LYS A 130 -12.51 13.88 0.85
CA LYS A 130 -13.04 12.57 0.47
C LYS A 130 -12.27 11.44 1.16
N THR A 131 -10.95 11.57 1.25
CA THR A 131 -10.09 10.58 1.90
C THR A 131 -10.26 10.60 3.42
N ILE A 132 -10.38 11.79 4.04
CA ILE A 132 -10.66 11.91 5.48
C ILE A 132 -12.02 11.28 5.83
N ASN A 133 -13.05 11.47 5.02
CA ASN A 133 -14.32 10.80 5.21
C ASN A 133 -14.21 9.28 5.15
N GLN A 134 -13.43 8.76 4.19
CA GLN A 134 -13.14 7.33 4.13
C GLN A 134 -12.38 6.84 5.36
N MET A 135 -11.43 7.61 5.88
CA MET A 135 -10.70 7.25 7.10
C MET A 135 -11.60 7.23 8.33
N LYS A 136 -12.60 8.13 8.43
CA LYS A 136 -13.60 8.07 9.51
C LYS A 136 -14.43 6.78 9.46
N ILE A 137 -14.71 6.27 8.27
CA ILE A 137 -15.36 4.96 8.09
C ILE A 137 -14.42 3.84 8.55
N TRP A 138 -13.16 3.87 8.11
CA TRP A 138 -12.14 2.89 8.49
C TRP A 138 -11.82 2.87 9.99
N ALA A 139 -11.87 4.02 10.66
CA ALA A 139 -11.71 4.11 12.10
C ALA A 139 -12.76 3.32 12.90
N LYS A 140 -13.90 3.00 12.27
CA LYS A 140 -14.99 2.19 12.87
C LYS A 140 -14.97 0.72 12.43
N SER A 141 -13.96 0.29 11.66
CA SER A 141 -13.85 -1.08 11.16
C SER A 141 -13.67 -2.09 12.29
N LYS A 142 -14.22 -3.30 12.13
CA LYS A 142 -13.95 -4.43 13.02
C LYS A 142 -12.48 -4.90 12.96
N ASN A 143 -11.80 -4.67 11.83
CA ASN A 143 -10.42 -5.10 11.60
C ASN A 143 -9.43 -4.03 12.11
N GLU A 144 -8.52 -4.42 13.00
CA GLU A 144 -7.52 -3.50 13.58
C GLU A 144 -6.52 -2.93 12.56
N HIS A 145 -6.17 -3.68 11.51
CA HIS A 145 -5.28 -3.19 10.44
C HIS A 145 -5.92 -2.01 9.70
N ILE A 146 -7.25 -2.08 9.45
CA ILE A 146 -7.99 -1.01 8.79
C ILE A 146 -8.11 0.21 9.73
N ARG A 147 -8.42 0.00 11.02
CA ARG A 147 -8.44 1.10 12.00
C ARG A 147 -7.05 1.75 12.14
N ARG A 148 -6.01 0.93 12.18
CA ARG A 148 -4.62 1.44 12.21
C ARG A 148 -4.26 2.23 10.96
N LEU A 149 -4.71 1.81 9.75
CA LEU A 149 -4.51 2.57 8.54
C LEU A 149 -5.11 3.98 8.63
N ALA A 150 -6.32 4.10 9.20
CA ALA A 150 -6.96 5.40 9.42
C ALA A 150 -6.11 6.34 10.28
N SER A 151 -5.46 5.81 11.32
CA SER A 151 -4.56 6.58 12.18
C SER A 151 -3.19 6.83 11.54
N GLU A 152 -2.51 5.80 11.07
CA GLU A 152 -1.11 5.91 10.59
C GLU A 152 -1.00 6.68 9.28
N GLY A 153 -1.99 6.53 8.38
CA GLY A 153 -1.99 7.19 7.07
C GLY A 153 -2.09 8.71 7.15
N ILE A 154 -2.71 9.26 8.19
CA ILE A 154 -2.88 10.72 8.38
C ILE A 154 -1.74 11.39 9.15
N ARG A 155 -0.74 10.65 9.63
CA ARG A 155 0.37 11.26 10.37
C ARG A 155 0.99 12.40 9.56
N PRO A 156 1.15 13.62 10.12
CA PRO A 156 1.78 14.74 9.41
C PRO A 156 3.17 14.39 8.88
N ARG A 157 3.95 13.62 9.66
CA ARG A 157 5.21 13.02 9.27
C ARG A 157 5.16 11.50 9.45
N LEU A 158 5.50 10.79 8.41
CA LEU A 158 5.61 9.33 8.41
C LEU A 158 6.97 8.95 7.80
N PRO A 159 7.80 8.16 8.50
CA PRO A 159 9.07 7.70 7.95
C PRO A 159 8.86 7.02 6.59
N TRP A 160 9.77 7.30 5.65
CA TRP A 160 9.77 6.78 4.29
C TRP A 160 8.60 7.21 3.39
N ALA A 161 7.72 8.09 3.86
CA ALA A 161 6.56 8.56 3.11
C ALA A 161 6.63 10.06 2.82
N VAL A 162 5.85 10.51 1.84
CA VAL A 162 5.63 11.93 1.60
C VAL A 162 4.98 12.58 2.83
N ALA A 163 5.46 13.76 3.24
CA ALA A 163 4.86 14.50 4.34
C ALA A 163 3.50 15.09 3.96
N LEU A 164 2.67 15.36 4.98
CA LEU A 164 1.39 16.07 4.86
C LEU A 164 1.48 17.42 5.60
N PRO A 165 2.10 18.44 4.98
CA PRO A 165 2.41 19.70 5.67
C PRO A 165 1.16 20.47 6.10
N ASN A 166 0.03 20.31 5.41
CA ASN A 166 -1.23 20.94 5.79
C ASN A 166 -1.72 20.45 7.17
N PHE A 167 -1.56 19.16 7.46
CA PHE A 167 -1.94 18.58 8.75
C PHE A 167 -0.99 18.98 9.88
N LYS A 168 0.23 19.41 9.56
CA LYS A 168 1.14 20.01 10.54
C LYS A 168 0.71 21.42 10.90
N LYS A 169 0.21 22.21 9.92
CA LYS A 169 -0.25 23.59 10.14
C LYS A 169 -1.63 23.64 10.78
N ASN A 170 -2.53 22.75 10.35
CA ASN A 170 -3.88 22.63 10.87
C ASN A 170 -4.21 21.16 11.16
N PRO A 171 -3.98 20.68 12.40
CA PRO A 171 -4.15 19.29 12.77
C PRO A 171 -5.60 18.87 13.05
N GLN A 172 -6.59 19.76 12.85
CA GLN A 172 -7.98 19.48 13.21
C GLN A 172 -8.50 18.17 12.61
N LYS A 173 -8.27 17.93 11.33
CA LYS A 173 -8.69 16.69 10.65
C LYS A 173 -7.97 15.45 11.18
N VAL A 174 -6.72 15.60 11.65
CA VAL A 174 -5.99 14.52 12.33
C VAL A 174 -6.66 14.20 13.65
N PHE A 175 -6.97 15.23 14.46
CA PHE A 175 -7.65 15.07 15.75
C PHE A 175 -9.01 14.40 15.61
N GLU A 176 -9.80 14.72 14.61
CA GLU A 176 -11.08 14.08 14.35
C GLU A 176 -10.95 12.55 14.16
N ILE A 177 -9.88 12.07 13.56
CA ILE A 177 -9.64 10.62 13.35
C ILE A 177 -9.09 9.97 14.63
N ILE A 178 -8.05 10.57 15.23
CA ILE A 178 -7.43 9.96 16.42
C ILE A 178 -8.37 9.97 17.64
N GLU A 179 -9.28 10.93 17.72
CA GLU A 179 -10.32 10.98 18.75
C GLU A 179 -11.25 9.75 18.68
N LEU A 180 -11.57 9.26 17.48
CA LEU A 180 -12.35 8.03 17.30
C LEU A 180 -11.57 6.78 17.75
N LEU A 181 -10.23 6.86 17.80
CA LEU A 181 -9.33 5.72 18.04
C LEU A 181 -8.55 5.80 19.36
N LYS A 182 -8.69 6.88 20.14
CA LYS A 182 -7.88 7.11 21.36
C LYS A 182 -8.02 6.01 22.43
N ASN A 183 -9.19 5.36 22.48
CA ASN A 183 -9.49 4.27 23.41
C ASN A 183 -9.64 2.92 22.70
N ASP A 184 -8.96 2.72 21.56
CA ASP A 184 -9.04 1.47 20.80
C ASP A 184 -8.57 0.28 21.65
N SER A 185 -9.23 -0.87 21.52
CA SER A 185 -8.87 -2.10 22.25
C SER A 185 -7.54 -2.71 21.78
N SER A 186 -7.08 -2.39 20.56
CA SER A 186 -5.85 -2.91 19.99
C SER A 186 -4.65 -2.04 20.36
N LYS A 187 -3.64 -2.64 21.00
CA LYS A 187 -2.35 -1.97 21.25
C LYS A 187 -1.66 -1.50 19.99
N TYR A 188 -1.89 -2.18 18.88
CA TYR A 188 -1.35 -1.81 17.56
C TYR A 188 -1.93 -0.47 17.08
N VAL A 189 -3.23 -0.27 17.27
CA VAL A 189 -3.91 0.99 16.96
C VAL A 189 -3.52 2.08 17.96
N GLN A 190 -3.53 1.79 19.27
CA GLN A 190 -3.13 2.74 20.32
C GLN A 190 -1.73 3.32 20.08
N LYS A 191 -0.76 2.46 19.68
CA LYS A 191 0.60 2.90 19.33
C LYS A 191 0.60 3.85 18.14
N SER A 192 -0.22 3.60 17.12
CA SER A 192 -0.36 4.48 15.96
C SER A 192 -0.98 5.84 16.35
N VAL A 193 -2.00 5.84 17.22
CA VAL A 193 -2.60 7.07 17.76
C VAL A 193 -1.54 7.89 18.51
N ALA A 194 -0.78 7.26 19.41
CA ALA A 194 0.30 7.93 20.14
C ALA A 194 1.36 8.54 19.20
N ASN A 195 1.70 7.84 18.11
CA ASN A 195 2.66 8.31 17.11
C ASN A 195 2.17 9.55 16.34
N ASN A 196 0.86 9.86 16.32
CA ASN A 196 0.33 11.10 15.72
C ASN A 196 0.57 12.31 16.62
N LEU A 197 0.72 12.09 17.94
CA LEU A 197 0.87 13.14 18.95
C LEU A 197 2.34 13.49 19.22
N ASN A 198 3.28 12.70 18.71
CA ASN A 198 4.73 12.94 18.76
C ASN A 198 5.18 13.65 17.46
#